data_9ccb99c7f25f86dde46d29083dfe9d22
#
_entry.id   9ccb99c7f25f86dde46d29083dfe9d22
#
_cell.length_a   1.000
_cell.length_b   1.000
_cell.length_c   1.000
_cell.angle_alpha   90.00
_cell.angle_beta   90.00
_cell.angle_gamma   90.00
#
_symmetry.space_group_name_H-M   'P 1'
#
loop_
_entity.id
_entity.type
_entity.pdbx_description
1 polymer ?
#
loop_
_entity_poly.entity_id
_entity_poly.type
_entity_poly.pdbx_seq_one_letter_code
_entity_poly.pdbx_strand_id
1 'polypeptide(L)'
;MAEYQFTCDHERCMKCGLCVAFCPCDVLEADVEGYPYAAHQDDCVGCMTCSGNCSTRSITVEATGDAAFDPYADEPRAEPISDERHRRYAELQKTIREKLDLRWQPVAVSLIEKDELLPDVPIPSENLRFCQAMMAARRGASILMPPFRHSCPDGTSIFGMTGVPEKLATGEIYVLFHKVVNAEAAARMVAERPTLPPLSRRATYVAPLGKTVRDPEVVVFTGTPEQMMWLCMSMSYYDGHRFDFAASGFNSMCVEAVLLPMDKDEPNITFGCYGCRAATDIDESMMFMGVPVDRLETIAQGLTELAKKAFPDSRNKIYVPPIM
;
A
#
# COMPACT_ATOMS: atom_id res chain seq x y z
N MET A 1 28.39 -4.90 -9.21
CA MET A 1 27.84 -4.07 -10.30
C MET A 1 26.51 -3.52 -9.80
N ALA A 2 26.23 -2.27 -10.09
CA ALA A 2 24.97 -1.67 -9.68
C ALA A 2 23.79 -2.46 -10.26
N GLU A 3 22.77 -2.74 -9.45
CA GLU A 3 21.56 -3.44 -9.89
C GLU A 3 20.65 -2.53 -10.73
N TYR A 4 20.88 -1.21 -10.66
CA TYR A 4 20.09 -0.19 -11.34
C TYR A 4 21.01 0.84 -12.00
N GLN A 5 20.58 1.39 -13.11
CA GLN A 5 21.28 2.44 -13.86
C GLN A 5 20.43 3.71 -13.88
N PHE A 6 20.97 4.81 -13.36
CA PHE A 6 20.39 6.13 -13.46
C PHE A 6 20.82 6.82 -14.75
N THR A 7 19.91 7.48 -15.43
CA THR A 7 20.17 8.36 -16.56
C THR A 7 19.32 9.64 -16.48
N CYS A 8 19.87 10.75 -17.01
CA CYS A 8 19.18 12.03 -17.11
C CYS A 8 19.20 12.55 -18.55
N ASP A 9 18.02 12.83 -19.10
CA ASP A 9 17.86 13.52 -20.36
C ASP A 9 18.07 15.02 -20.14
N HIS A 10 19.22 15.53 -20.56
CA HIS A 10 19.62 16.93 -20.37
C HIS A 10 18.76 17.92 -21.16
N GLU A 11 18.16 17.50 -22.30
CA GLU A 11 17.30 18.38 -23.10
C GLU A 11 15.97 18.67 -22.37
N ARG A 12 15.53 17.74 -21.54
CA ARG A 12 14.27 17.85 -20.78
C ARG A 12 14.50 18.35 -19.35
N CYS A 13 15.72 18.24 -18.83
CA CYS A 13 16.02 18.56 -17.45
C CYS A 13 16.01 20.07 -17.20
N MET A 14 15.15 20.51 -16.27
CA MET A 14 15.07 21.93 -15.86
C MET A 14 16.02 22.29 -14.71
N LYS A 15 16.91 21.39 -14.29
CA LYS A 15 17.94 21.61 -13.25
C LYS A 15 17.37 22.04 -11.90
N CYS A 16 16.19 21.56 -11.52
CA CYS A 16 15.51 21.95 -10.28
C CYS A 16 16.11 21.34 -9.00
N GLY A 17 17.02 20.37 -9.12
CA GLY A 17 17.72 19.72 -8.00
C GLY A 17 16.87 18.77 -7.13
N LEU A 18 15.57 18.64 -7.40
CA LEU A 18 14.67 17.82 -6.57
C LEU A 18 15.09 16.35 -6.50
N CYS A 19 15.58 15.79 -7.61
CA CYS A 19 16.05 14.40 -7.64
C CYS A 19 17.25 14.17 -6.74
N VAL A 20 18.16 15.15 -6.67
CA VAL A 20 19.35 15.12 -5.78
C VAL A 20 18.88 15.24 -4.32
N ALA A 21 18.09 16.28 -4.02
CA ALA A 21 17.61 16.54 -2.65
C ALA A 21 16.79 15.38 -2.07
N PHE A 22 16.00 14.69 -2.91
CA PHE A 22 15.08 13.65 -2.47
C PHE A 22 15.61 12.23 -2.66
N CYS A 23 16.86 12.06 -3.09
CA CYS A 23 17.45 10.72 -3.13
C CYS A 23 17.64 10.18 -1.70
N PRO A 24 16.93 9.10 -1.30
CA PRO A 24 17.00 8.60 0.07
C PRO A 24 18.33 7.92 0.39
N CYS A 25 19.09 7.53 -0.65
CA CYS A 25 20.40 6.85 -0.53
C CYS A 25 21.56 7.75 -0.95
N ASP A 26 21.35 9.05 -1.15
CA ASP A 26 22.38 10.02 -1.56
C ASP A 26 23.21 9.62 -2.81
N VAL A 27 22.55 8.89 -3.71
CA VAL A 27 23.16 8.41 -4.97
C VAL A 27 23.52 9.55 -5.91
N LEU A 28 22.74 10.63 -5.87
CA LEU A 28 22.76 11.69 -6.89
C LEU A 28 23.43 12.96 -6.40
N GLU A 29 24.28 13.52 -7.25
CA GLU A 29 24.84 14.86 -7.10
C GLU A 29 24.48 15.72 -8.33
N ALA A 30 24.67 17.05 -8.22
CA ALA A 30 24.57 17.96 -9.35
C ALA A 30 25.97 18.28 -9.88
N ASP A 31 26.15 18.24 -11.18
CA ASP A 31 27.39 18.69 -11.83
C ASP A 31 27.50 20.23 -11.82
N VAL A 32 28.60 20.74 -12.39
CA VAL A 32 28.89 22.19 -12.43
C VAL A 32 27.86 22.99 -13.26
N GLU A 33 27.12 22.31 -14.13
CA GLU A 33 26.06 22.90 -14.94
C GLU A 33 24.68 22.77 -14.29
N GLY A 34 24.58 22.02 -13.17
CA GLY A 34 23.36 21.77 -12.42
C GLY A 34 22.58 20.54 -12.88
N TYR A 35 23.14 19.68 -13.73
CA TYR A 35 22.51 18.43 -14.11
C TYR A 35 22.77 17.33 -13.07
N PRO A 36 21.75 16.50 -12.74
CA PRO A 36 21.94 15.39 -11.81
C PRO A 36 22.73 14.25 -12.48
N TYR A 37 23.65 13.68 -11.73
CA TYR A 37 24.37 12.47 -12.12
C TYR A 37 24.49 11.52 -10.92
N ALA A 38 24.70 10.24 -11.17
CA ALA A 38 24.85 9.24 -10.12
C ALA A 38 26.32 9.20 -9.65
N ALA A 39 26.63 9.98 -8.61
CA ALA A 39 27.94 9.97 -7.96
C ALA A 39 28.23 8.65 -7.25
N HIS A 40 27.20 8.03 -6.70
CA HIS A 40 27.25 6.78 -5.93
C HIS A 40 26.32 5.73 -6.55
N GLN A 41 26.54 5.40 -7.82
CA GLN A 41 25.64 4.53 -8.60
C GLN A 41 25.40 3.15 -7.96
N ASP A 42 26.40 2.58 -7.28
CA ASP A 42 26.32 1.27 -6.63
C ASP A 42 25.36 1.26 -5.42
N ASP A 43 25.04 2.42 -4.85
CA ASP A 43 24.12 2.55 -3.72
C ASP A 43 22.66 2.70 -4.17
N CYS A 44 22.40 2.67 -5.50
CA CYS A 44 21.06 2.81 -6.03
C CYS A 44 20.24 1.55 -5.79
N VAL A 45 19.15 1.71 -5.00
CA VAL A 45 18.22 0.62 -4.66
C VAL A 45 16.99 0.58 -5.57
N GLY A 46 16.96 1.35 -6.66
CA GLY A 46 15.85 1.37 -7.61
C GLY A 46 14.52 1.88 -7.05
N CYS A 47 14.52 2.71 -6.00
CA CYS A 47 13.31 3.19 -5.34
C CYS A 47 12.46 4.15 -6.18
N MET A 48 12.94 4.60 -7.33
CA MET A 48 12.24 5.48 -8.29
C MET A 48 11.81 6.85 -7.73
N THR A 49 12.30 7.27 -6.58
CA THR A 49 11.95 8.58 -5.99
C THR A 49 12.35 9.74 -6.92
N CYS A 50 13.53 9.66 -7.52
CA CYS A 50 14.04 10.67 -8.45
C CYS A 50 13.18 10.78 -9.72
N SER A 51 12.86 9.66 -10.37
CA SER A 51 12.04 9.64 -11.60
C SER A 51 10.57 9.97 -11.30
N GLY A 52 10.03 9.47 -10.20
CA GLY A 52 8.64 9.69 -9.80
C GLY A 52 8.31 11.14 -9.41
N ASN A 53 9.32 11.93 -8.97
CA ASN A 53 9.16 13.34 -8.64
C ASN A 53 9.67 14.30 -9.74
N CYS A 54 10.16 13.75 -10.85
CA CYS A 54 10.63 14.57 -11.97
C CYS A 54 9.46 15.10 -12.81
N SER A 55 9.15 16.40 -12.70
CA SER A 55 8.04 17.03 -13.42
C SER A 55 8.22 17.01 -14.94
N THR A 56 9.46 17.03 -15.42
CA THR A 56 9.79 16.99 -16.85
C THR A 56 10.00 15.59 -17.38
N ARG A 57 9.94 14.56 -16.50
CA ARG A 57 10.21 13.14 -16.84
C ARG A 57 11.57 12.96 -17.54
N SER A 58 12.58 13.71 -17.13
CA SER A 58 13.94 13.64 -17.68
C SER A 58 14.78 12.53 -17.06
N ILE A 59 14.29 11.86 -16.02
CA ILE A 59 15.04 10.83 -15.29
C ILE A 59 14.49 9.45 -15.59
N THR A 60 15.41 8.55 -15.95
CA THR A 60 15.16 7.12 -16.07
C THR A 60 16.04 6.36 -15.08
N VAL A 61 15.46 5.36 -14.42
CA VAL A 61 16.18 4.39 -13.59
C VAL A 61 15.76 3.01 -14.07
N GLU A 62 16.70 2.26 -14.63
CA GLU A 62 16.45 0.95 -15.20
C GLU A 62 17.20 -0.12 -14.39
N ALA A 63 16.57 -1.27 -14.23
CA ALA A 63 17.24 -2.46 -13.71
C ALA A 63 18.28 -2.95 -14.73
N THR A 64 19.47 -3.32 -14.27
CA THR A 64 20.56 -3.78 -15.11
C THR A 64 20.96 -5.21 -14.75
N GLY A 65 21.47 -5.95 -15.74
CA GLY A 65 21.97 -7.32 -15.52
C GLY A 65 20.92 -8.21 -14.85
N ASP A 66 21.33 -8.84 -13.76
CA ASP A 66 20.49 -9.80 -13.03
C ASP A 66 19.24 -9.17 -12.35
N ALA A 67 19.24 -7.85 -12.13
CA ALA A 67 18.06 -7.16 -11.60
C ALA A 67 16.90 -7.02 -12.62
N ALA A 68 17.19 -7.15 -13.91
CA ALA A 68 16.19 -7.24 -14.98
C ALA A 68 15.60 -8.65 -15.13
N PHE A 69 16.26 -9.63 -14.53
CA PHE A 69 15.90 -11.04 -14.53
C PHE A 69 14.98 -11.34 -13.32
N ASP A 70 14.01 -12.23 -13.48
CA ASP A 70 13.29 -12.76 -12.30
C ASP A 70 14.28 -13.66 -11.53
N PRO A 71 14.86 -13.18 -10.41
CA PRO A 71 15.86 -13.96 -9.67
C PRO A 71 15.28 -15.23 -9.06
N TYR A 72 13.98 -15.45 -9.21
CA TYR A 72 13.22 -16.54 -8.63
C TYR A 72 12.62 -17.49 -9.68
N ALA A 73 12.95 -17.30 -10.97
CA ALA A 73 12.36 -18.07 -12.06
C ALA A 73 12.57 -19.59 -11.91
N ASP A 74 13.73 -19.98 -11.40
CA ASP A 74 14.13 -21.37 -11.22
C ASP A 74 13.83 -21.97 -9.84
N GLU A 75 13.27 -21.18 -8.90
CA GLU A 75 12.95 -21.70 -7.59
C GLU A 75 11.57 -22.39 -7.56
N PRO A 76 11.39 -23.46 -6.77
CA PRO A 76 10.10 -24.13 -6.65
C PRO A 76 9.05 -23.18 -6.08
N ARG A 77 7.92 -23.08 -6.76
CA ARG A 77 6.81 -22.22 -6.33
C ARG A 77 5.95 -22.90 -5.28
N ALA A 78 5.48 -22.11 -4.31
CA ALA A 78 4.52 -22.60 -3.32
C ALA A 78 3.22 -23.03 -4.02
N GLU A 79 2.57 -24.05 -3.48
CA GLU A 79 1.24 -24.42 -3.92
C GLU A 79 0.24 -23.30 -3.58
N PRO A 80 -0.71 -23.00 -4.47
CA PRO A 80 -1.78 -22.07 -4.15
C PRO A 80 -2.64 -22.62 -3.02
N ILE A 81 -3.40 -21.75 -2.37
CA ILE A 81 -4.41 -22.17 -1.38
C ILE A 81 -5.37 -23.20 -1.98
N SER A 82 -5.93 -24.08 -1.12
CA SER A 82 -6.86 -25.10 -1.56
C SER A 82 -8.09 -24.53 -2.26
N ASP A 83 -8.69 -25.32 -3.17
CA ASP A 83 -9.94 -24.93 -3.84
C ASP A 83 -11.08 -24.62 -2.86
N GLU A 84 -11.11 -25.28 -1.71
CA GLU A 84 -12.08 -25.03 -0.65
C GLU A 84 -11.88 -23.62 -0.07
N ARG A 85 -10.64 -23.27 0.27
CA ARG A 85 -10.27 -21.97 0.81
C ARG A 85 -10.56 -20.84 -0.20
N HIS A 86 -10.22 -21.08 -1.46
CA HIS A 86 -10.49 -20.14 -2.55
C HIS A 86 -12.00 -19.90 -2.72
N ARG A 87 -12.81 -20.98 -2.75
CA ARG A 87 -14.29 -20.84 -2.79
C ARG A 87 -14.81 -20.07 -1.58
N ARG A 88 -14.27 -20.32 -0.38
CA ARG A 88 -14.68 -19.61 0.83
C ARG A 88 -14.42 -18.12 0.74
N TYR A 89 -13.25 -17.72 0.29
CA TYR A 89 -12.95 -16.29 0.08
C TYR A 89 -13.84 -15.64 -0.99
N ALA A 90 -14.15 -16.35 -2.04
CA ALA A 90 -15.08 -15.86 -3.06
C ALA A 90 -16.52 -15.65 -2.52
N GLU A 91 -16.99 -16.57 -1.67
CA GLU A 91 -18.29 -16.45 -0.99
C GLU A 91 -18.32 -15.27 0.00
N LEU A 92 -17.29 -15.12 0.83
CA LEU A 92 -17.15 -14.00 1.76
C LEU A 92 -17.11 -12.66 1.01
N GLN A 93 -16.28 -12.57 -0.03
CA GLN A 93 -16.24 -11.37 -0.88
C GLN A 93 -17.62 -11.03 -1.44
N LYS A 94 -18.32 -12.02 -2.00
CA LYS A 94 -19.66 -11.83 -2.57
C LYS A 94 -20.63 -11.35 -1.51
N THR A 95 -20.72 -12.03 -0.37
CA THR A 95 -21.64 -11.70 0.72
C THR A 95 -21.42 -10.28 1.23
N ILE A 96 -20.17 -9.94 1.54
CA ILE A 96 -19.84 -8.61 2.08
C ILE A 96 -20.13 -7.50 1.05
N ARG A 97 -19.76 -7.71 -0.21
CA ARG A 97 -20.01 -6.74 -1.28
C ARG A 97 -21.51 -6.51 -1.49
N GLU A 98 -22.30 -7.56 -1.56
CA GLU A 98 -23.76 -7.46 -1.77
C GLU A 98 -24.45 -6.77 -0.58
N LYS A 99 -24.06 -7.12 0.65
CA LYS A 99 -24.67 -6.53 1.85
C LYS A 99 -24.36 -5.04 2.01
N LEU A 100 -23.14 -4.63 1.68
CA LEU A 100 -22.68 -3.24 1.80
C LEU A 100 -22.88 -2.42 0.53
N ASP A 101 -23.30 -3.05 -0.59
CA ASP A 101 -23.33 -2.41 -1.90
C ASP A 101 -21.97 -1.78 -2.26
N LEU A 102 -20.90 -2.55 -2.07
CA LEU A 102 -19.54 -2.07 -2.35
C LEU A 102 -19.30 -2.02 -3.85
N ARG A 103 -18.96 -0.85 -4.35
CA ARG A 103 -18.53 -0.66 -5.73
C ARG A 103 -17.27 -1.45 -6.05
N TRP A 104 -16.30 -1.44 -5.12
CA TRP A 104 -14.98 -2.01 -5.30
C TRP A 104 -14.87 -3.39 -4.65
N GLN A 105 -13.98 -4.21 -5.19
CA GLN A 105 -13.68 -5.50 -4.59
C GLN A 105 -12.84 -5.31 -3.33
N PRO A 106 -13.11 -6.04 -2.23
CA PRO A 106 -12.17 -6.17 -1.12
C PRO A 106 -10.85 -6.72 -1.63
N VAL A 107 -9.74 -6.11 -1.20
CA VAL A 107 -8.40 -6.47 -1.66
C VAL A 107 -7.68 -7.27 -0.58
N ALA A 108 -7.35 -8.50 -0.90
CA ALA A 108 -6.44 -9.34 -0.14
C ALA A 108 -5.01 -8.79 -0.28
N VAL A 109 -4.32 -8.62 0.84
CA VAL A 109 -2.93 -8.15 0.91
C VAL A 109 -2.08 -9.20 1.59
N SER A 110 -1.01 -9.61 0.93
CA SER A 110 -0.03 -10.55 1.48
C SER A 110 1.38 -10.00 1.39
N LEU A 111 2.13 -10.15 2.47
CA LEU A 111 3.54 -9.77 2.57
C LEU A 111 4.39 -11.02 2.49
N ILE A 112 4.91 -11.29 1.29
CA ILE A 112 5.56 -12.56 0.94
C ILE A 112 6.89 -12.70 1.68
N GLU A 113 7.04 -13.78 2.43
CA GLU A 113 8.24 -14.11 3.18
C GLU A 113 9.46 -14.25 2.25
N LYS A 114 10.66 -14.11 2.81
CA LYS A 114 11.90 -14.13 2.04
C LYS A 114 12.11 -15.46 1.28
N ASP A 115 11.70 -16.55 1.86
CA ASP A 115 11.83 -17.93 1.34
C ASP A 115 10.54 -18.48 0.71
N GLU A 116 9.49 -17.67 0.62
CA GLU A 116 8.20 -18.03 0.02
C GLU A 116 8.15 -17.58 -1.44
N LEU A 117 7.68 -18.45 -2.32
CA LEU A 117 7.40 -18.16 -3.73
C LEU A 117 5.94 -18.40 -4.04
N LEU A 118 5.32 -17.45 -4.70
CA LEU A 118 3.95 -17.62 -5.16
C LEU A 118 3.89 -18.36 -6.50
N PRO A 119 2.77 -19.07 -6.78
CA PRO A 119 2.46 -19.53 -8.13
C PRO A 119 2.41 -18.33 -9.09
N ASP A 120 2.32 -18.62 -10.40
CA ASP A 120 2.37 -17.61 -11.46
C ASP A 120 1.38 -16.47 -11.24
N VAL A 121 1.87 -15.40 -10.65
CA VAL A 121 1.16 -14.13 -10.43
C VAL A 121 1.85 -13.06 -11.27
N PRO A 122 1.10 -12.23 -12.00
CA PRO A 122 1.71 -11.19 -12.84
C PRO A 122 2.53 -10.19 -12.03
N ILE A 123 3.77 -9.96 -12.47
CA ILE A 123 4.60 -8.84 -12.03
C ILE A 123 4.35 -7.69 -13.01
N PRO A 124 4.07 -6.47 -12.54
CA PRO A 124 3.82 -5.34 -13.45
C PRO A 124 5.06 -5.01 -14.26
N SER A 125 4.86 -4.62 -15.53
CA SER A 125 5.94 -4.15 -16.40
C SER A 125 6.49 -2.78 -15.99
N GLU A 126 5.66 -2.00 -15.31
CA GLU A 126 6.00 -0.65 -14.83
C GLU A 126 6.15 -0.63 -13.31
N ASN A 127 6.90 0.35 -12.82
CA ASN A 127 7.05 0.57 -11.39
C ASN A 127 5.81 1.27 -10.82
N LEU A 128 5.23 0.66 -9.80
CA LEU A 128 4.02 1.15 -9.14
C LEU A 128 4.29 1.52 -7.68
N ARG A 129 3.55 2.47 -7.17
CA ARG A 129 3.39 2.62 -5.72
C ARG A 129 2.45 1.52 -5.21
N PHE A 130 2.62 1.09 -3.98
CA PHE A 130 1.72 0.10 -3.37
C PHE A 130 0.25 0.53 -3.48
N CYS A 131 -0.06 1.81 -3.23
CA CYS A 131 -1.41 2.33 -3.36
C CYS A 131 -1.96 2.23 -4.81
N GLN A 132 -1.13 2.34 -5.85
CA GLN A 132 -1.55 2.12 -7.23
C GLN A 132 -1.89 0.65 -7.50
N ALA A 133 -1.09 -0.28 -6.98
CA ALA A 133 -1.39 -1.72 -7.06
C ALA A 133 -2.71 -2.06 -6.34
N MET A 134 -2.95 -1.47 -5.15
CA MET A 134 -4.22 -1.59 -4.43
C MET A 134 -5.41 -1.10 -5.27
N MET A 135 -5.26 0.03 -5.97
CA MET A 135 -6.31 0.55 -6.85
C MET A 135 -6.56 -0.34 -8.07
N ALA A 136 -5.54 -0.98 -8.61
CA ALA A 136 -5.70 -1.97 -9.68
C ALA A 136 -6.35 -3.26 -9.15
N ALA A 137 -5.96 -3.73 -7.97
CA ALA A 137 -6.51 -4.93 -7.36
C ALA A 137 -8.00 -4.79 -7.01
N ARG A 138 -8.45 -3.64 -6.48
CA ARG A 138 -9.88 -3.42 -6.24
C ARG A 138 -10.73 -3.45 -7.52
N ARG A 139 -10.11 -3.28 -8.70
CA ARG A 139 -10.74 -3.40 -10.02
C ARG A 139 -10.64 -4.79 -10.64
N GLY A 140 -9.92 -5.71 -10.01
CA GLY A 140 -9.86 -7.10 -10.45
C GLY A 140 -8.48 -7.64 -10.82
N ALA A 141 -7.42 -6.84 -10.74
CA ALA A 141 -6.05 -7.28 -11.00
C ALA A 141 -5.47 -8.09 -9.84
N SER A 142 -4.65 -9.09 -10.15
CA SER A 142 -3.76 -9.77 -9.20
C SER A 142 -2.34 -9.37 -9.52
N ILE A 143 -1.58 -8.86 -8.54
CA ILE A 143 -0.29 -8.22 -8.78
C ILE A 143 0.70 -8.65 -7.71
N LEU A 144 1.84 -9.19 -8.14
CA LEU A 144 3.01 -9.43 -7.30
C LEU A 144 4.01 -8.28 -7.52
N MET A 145 4.41 -7.60 -6.45
CA MET A 145 5.33 -6.48 -6.51
C MET A 145 6.61 -6.77 -5.73
N PRO A 146 7.66 -7.27 -6.38
CA PRO A 146 9.00 -7.34 -5.80
C PRO A 146 9.60 -5.92 -5.62
N PRO A 147 10.66 -5.74 -4.82
CA PRO A 147 11.23 -4.42 -4.50
C PRO A 147 11.52 -3.55 -5.72
N PHE A 148 12.05 -4.16 -6.79
CA PHE A 148 12.41 -3.45 -8.03
C PHE A 148 11.20 -2.97 -8.86
N ARG A 149 9.97 -3.31 -8.45
CA ARG A 149 8.72 -2.80 -9.04
C ARG A 149 7.99 -1.79 -8.15
N HIS A 150 8.54 -1.51 -6.97
CA HIS A 150 8.02 -0.45 -6.13
C HIS A 150 8.66 0.90 -6.46
N SER A 151 7.82 1.92 -6.71
CA SER A 151 8.25 3.30 -6.89
C SER A 151 8.12 4.17 -5.63
N CYS A 152 7.96 3.56 -4.46
CA CYS A 152 7.85 4.24 -3.19
C CYS A 152 8.85 3.65 -2.18
N PRO A 153 9.93 4.37 -1.83
CA PRO A 153 10.95 3.87 -0.91
C PRO A 153 10.42 3.67 0.51
N ASP A 154 9.43 4.48 0.93
CA ASP A 154 8.71 4.26 2.17
C ASP A 154 8.02 2.89 2.16
N GLY A 155 7.30 2.56 1.08
CA GLY A 155 6.58 1.30 0.98
C GLY A 155 7.50 0.09 1.06
N THR A 156 8.62 0.11 0.33
CA THR A 156 9.58 -1.02 0.34
C THR A 156 10.24 -1.21 1.69
N SER A 157 10.66 -0.13 2.34
CA SER A 157 11.32 -0.21 3.65
C SER A 157 10.35 -0.54 4.78
N ILE A 158 9.14 0.04 4.78
CA ILE A 158 8.08 -0.23 5.77
C ILE A 158 7.68 -1.70 5.74
N PHE A 159 7.52 -2.28 4.55
CA PHE A 159 7.18 -3.70 4.38
C PHE A 159 8.39 -4.64 4.54
N GLY A 160 9.54 -4.15 4.94
CA GLY A 160 10.72 -4.98 5.19
C GLY A 160 11.32 -5.62 3.94
N MET A 161 11.05 -5.08 2.75
CA MET A 161 11.61 -5.61 1.50
C MET A 161 13.02 -5.10 1.20
N THR A 162 13.39 -3.94 1.74
CA THR A 162 14.71 -3.33 1.58
C THR A 162 15.25 -2.87 2.93
N GLY A 163 16.53 -2.47 2.97
CA GLY A 163 17.06 -1.65 4.06
C GLY A 163 16.30 -0.32 4.15
N VAL A 164 16.40 0.33 5.30
CA VAL A 164 15.80 1.66 5.52
C VAL A 164 16.86 2.72 5.22
N PRO A 165 16.72 3.49 4.13
CA PRO A 165 17.63 4.60 3.84
C PRO A 165 17.69 5.60 5.00
N GLU A 166 18.86 6.20 5.24
CA GLU A 166 19.08 7.08 6.40
C GLU A 166 18.07 8.23 6.49
N LYS A 167 17.81 8.92 5.39
CA LYS A 167 16.82 10.02 5.35
C LYS A 167 15.38 9.58 5.67
N LEU A 168 15.05 8.31 5.44
CA LEU A 168 13.77 7.74 5.84
C LEU A 168 13.77 7.30 7.31
N ALA A 169 14.88 6.75 7.78
CA ALA A 169 15.05 6.31 9.16
C ALA A 169 15.06 7.48 10.14
N THR A 170 15.70 8.59 9.78
CA THR A 170 15.74 9.82 10.57
C THR A 170 14.48 10.69 10.39
N GLY A 171 13.72 10.46 9.33
CA GLY A 171 12.58 11.29 8.95
C GLY A 171 12.96 12.59 8.23
N GLU A 172 14.24 12.83 7.92
CA GLU A 172 14.71 14.04 7.23
C GLU A 172 13.93 14.34 5.95
N ILE A 173 13.63 13.29 5.17
CA ILE A 173 12.86 13.41 3.92
C ILE A 173 11.48 14.06 4.14
N TYR A 174 10.83 13.84 5.29
CA TYR A 174 9.52 14.43 5.58
C TYR A 174 9.60 15.91 5.93
N VAL A 175 10.74 16.36 6.49
CA VAL A 175 11.04 17.78 6.69
C VAL A 175 11.30 18.44 5.34
N LEU A 176 12.09 17.81 4.46
CA LEU A 176 12.36 18.30 3.11
C LEU A 176 11.09 18.44 2.25
N PHE A 177 10.15 17.51 2.39
CA PHE A 177 8.84 17.59 1.73
C PHE A 177 7.83 18.49 2.44
N HIS A 178 8.23 19.24 3.47
CA HIS A 178 7.35 20.09 4.30
C HIS A 178 6.11 19.34 4.85
N LYS A 179 6.25 18.05 5.13
CA LYS A 179 5.19 17.25 5.73
C LYS A 179 5.12 17.39 7.24
N VAL A 180 6.24 17.72 7.85
CA VAL A 180 6.40 18.03 9.28
C VAL A 180 7.30 19.26 9.44
N VAL A 181 7.17 19.93 10.58
CA VAL A 181 7.78 21.23 10.80
C VAL A 181 9.29 21.16 11.05
N ASN A 182 9.79 20.08 11.65
CA ASN A 182 11.19 19.94 12.04
C ASN A 182 11.57 18.47 12.26
N ALA A 183 12.85 18.24 12.55
CA ALA A 183 13.43 16.91 12.77
C ALA A 183 12.83 16.17 13.97
N GLU A 184 12.45 16.88 15.04
CA GLU A 184 11.83 16.25 16.22
C GLU A 184 10.46 15.65 15.89
N ALA A 185 9.61 16.39 15.19
CA ALA A 185 8.33 15.91 14.69
C ALA A 185 8.50 14.75 13.70
N ALA A 186 9.53 14.81 12.85
CA ALA A 186 9.86 13.73 11.91
C ALA A 186 10.29 12.45 12.64
N ALA A 187 11.19 12.57 13.60
CA ALA A 187 11.67 11.43 14.39
C ALA A 187 10.54 10.76 15.17
N ARG A 188 9.63 11.54 15.76
CA ARG A 188 8.44 11.03 16.43
C ARG A 188 7.53 10.27 15.46
N MET A 189 7.25 10.83 14.30
CA MET A 189 6.41 10.21 13.27
C MET A 189 6.98 8.85 12.80
N VAL A 190 8.31 8.77 12.64
CA VAL A 190 8.99 7.53 12.26
C VAL A 190 8.96 6.50 13.40
N ALA A 191 9.17 6.94 14.65
CA ALA A 191 9.18 6.07 15.83
C ALA A 191 7.82 5.44 16.13
N GLU A 192 6.73 6.16 15.87
CA GLU A 192 5.35 5.69 16.10
C GLU A 192 4.83 4.78 14.94
N ARG A 193 5.60 4.62 13.90
CA ARG A 193 5.22 3.86 12.70
C ARG A 193 5.67 2.41 12.79
N PRO A 194 4.76 1.39 12.77
CA PRO A 194 5.18 0.00 12.63
C PRO A 194 5.94 -0.19 11.30
N THR A 195 7.01 -0.95 11.37
CA THR A 195 7.87 -1.28 10.23
C THR A 195 8.37 -2.71 10.41
N LEU A 196 8.32 -3.52 9.36
CA LEU A 196 8.85 -4.87 9.41
C LEU A 196 10.39 -4.88 9.40
N PRO A 197 11.02 -5.93 9.94
CA PRO A 197 12.47 -6.05 9.91
C PRO A 197 13.01 -5.92 8.48
N PRO A 198 14.08 -5.17 8.25
CA PRO A 198 14.68 -5.02 6.92
C PRO A 198 15.04 -6.38 6.31
N LEU A 199 14.79 -6.52 4.99
CA LEU A 199 15.09 -7.72 4.20
C LEU A 199 14.39 -8.99 4.70
N SER A 200 13.26 -8.85 5.42
CA SER A 200 12.44 -9.96 5.90
C SER A 200 11.35 -10.37 4.91
N ARG A 201 11.07 -9.56 3.93
CA ARG A 201 10.06 -9.82 2.90
C ARG A 201 10.66 -9.68 1.51
N ARG A 202 10.15 -10.48 0.56
CA ARG A 202 10.62 -10.43 -0.82
C ARG A 202 9.68 -9.68 -1.76
N ALA A 203 8.39 -9.60 -1.44
CA ALA A 203 7.40 -8.94 -2.28
C ALA A 203 6.15 -8.56 -1.49
N THR A 204 5.32 -7.68 -2.05
CA THR A 204 3.91 -7.56 -1.69
C THR A 204 3.05 -8.19 -2.75
N TYR A 205 1.99 -8.89 -2.35
CA TYR A 205 0.99 -9.45 -3.24
C TYR A 205 -0.38 -8.87 -2.93
N VAL A 206 -1.08 -8.40 -3.95
CA VAL A 206 -2.43 -7.85 -3.83
C VAL A 206 -3.34 -8.46 -4.91
N ALA A 207 -4.54 -8.85 -4.50
CA ALA A 207 -5.56 -9.40 -5.39
C ALA A 207 -6.96 -9.11 -4.85
N PRO A 208 -8.02 -9.18 -5.69
CA PRO A 208 -9.37 -9.32 -5.14
C PRO A 208 -9.43 -10.54 -4.21
N LEU A 209 -10.12 -10.41 -3.08
CA LEU A 209 -10.19 -11.49 -2.08
C LEU A 209 -10.59 -12.83 -2.70
N GLY A 210 -11.58 -12.85 -3.59
CA GLY A 210 -12.02 -14.07 -4.28
C GLY A 210 -11.09 -14.56 -5.41
N LYS A 211 -9.92 -13.94 -5.59
CA LYS A 211 -8.90 -14.34 -6.57
C LYS A 211 -7.52 -14.55 -5.94
N THR A 212 -7.44 -14.41 -4.61
CA THR A 212 -6.15 -14.60 -3.95
C THR A 212 -5.66 -16.04 -4.08
N VAL A 213 -4.37 -16.22 -4.29
CA VAL A 213 -3.72 -17.53 -4.38
C VAL A 213 -2.96 -17.90 -3.11
N ARG A 214 -2.94 -16.99 -2.13
CA ARG A 214 -2.33 -17.14 -0.81
C ARG A 214 -3.30 -16.62 0.25
N ASP A 215 -3.25 -17.17 1.44
CA ASP A 215 -3.95 -16.61 2.59
C ASP A 215 -3.41 -15.21 2.89
N PRO A 216 -4.24 -14.16 2.85
CA PRO A 216 -3.77 -12.82 3.14
C PRO A 216 -3.63 -12.58 4.65
N GLU A 217 -2.74 -11.70 5.04
CA GLU A 217 -2.70 -11.19 6.41
C GLU A 217 -3.85 -10.21 6.67
N VAL A 218 -4.13 -9.36 5.67
CA VAL A 218 -5.12 -8.28 5.80
C VAL A 218 -5.98 -8.20 4.55
N VAL A 219 -7.25 -7.83 4.75
CA VAL A 219 -8.16 -7.47 3.65
C VAL A 219 -8.52 -6.00 3.76
N VAL A 220 -8.29 -5.25 2.68
CA VAL A 220 -8.57 -3.82 2.63
C VAL A 220 -9.86 -3.54 1.88
N PHE A 221 -10.78 -2.89 2.56
CA PHE A 221 -12.04 -2.41 2.00
C PHE A 221 -11.90 -0.96 1.56
N THR A 222 -12.51 -0.64 0.41
CA THR A 222 -12.65 0.74 -0.09
C THR A 222 -14.13 1.09 -0.12
N GLY A 223 -14.51 2.17 0.53
CA GLY A 223 -15.91 2.58 0.58
C GLY A 223 -16.13 3.96 1.18
N THR A 224 -17.40 4.31 1.34
CA THR A 224 -17.85 5.54 1.99
C THR A 224 -17.78 5.42 3.52
N PRO A 225 -17.81 6.52 4.28
CA PRO A 225 -17.89 6.46 5.74
C PRO A 225 -19.07 5.63 6.26
N GLU A 226 -20.22 5.68 5.57
CA GLU A 226 -21.39 4.86 5.94
C GLU A 226 -21.09 3.35 5.81
N GLN A 227 -20.41 2.94 4.73
CA GLN A 227 -20.03 1.55 4.52
C GLN A 227 -19.00 1.08 5.57
N MET A 228 -18.06 1.96 5.96
CA MET A 228 -17.11 1.66 7.04
C MET A 228 -17.80 1.55 8.40
N MET A 229 -18.79 2.39 8.67
CA MET A 229 -19.64 2.28 9.87
C MET A 229 -20.32 0.89 9.95
N TRP A 230 -20.87 0.41 8.84
CA TRP A 230 -21.50 -0.91 8.81
C TRP A 230 -20.50 -2.06 9.00
N LEU A 231 -19.27 -1.92 8.49
CA LEU A 231 -18.19 -2.87 8.79
C LEU A 231 -17.89 -2.91 10.30
N CYS A 232 -17.74 -1.75 10.94
CA CYS A 232 -17.54 -1.68 12.40
C CYS A 232 -18.72 -2.32 13.16
N MET A 233 -19.95 -1.97 12.80
CA MET A 233 -21.15 -2.54 13.45
C MET A 233 -21.22 -4.06 13.29
N SER A 234 -20.82 -4.59 12.14
CA SER A 234 -20.83 -6.04 11.90
C SER A 234 -19.83 -6.79 12.77
N MET A 235 -18.66 -6.23 12.99
CA MET A 235 -17.64 -6.79 13.88
C MET A 235 -18.04 -6.68 15.35
N SER A 236 -18.64 -5.54 15.74
CA SER A 236 -19.12 -5.32 17.12
C SER A 236 -20.43 -6.03 17.43
N TYR A 237 -21.08 -6.67 16.45
CA TYR A 237 -22.45 -7.18 16.61
C TYR A 237 -22.62 -8.19 17.73
N TYR A 238 -21.61 -9.03 17.96
CA TYR A 238 -21.68 -10.12 18.93
C TYR A 238 -21.21 -9.76 20.35
N ASP A 239 -20.26 -8.82 20.46
CA ASP A 239 -19.60 -8.51 21.75
C ASP A 239 -19.68 -7.03 22.16
N GLY A 240 -20.12 -6.17 21.25
CA GLY A 240 -20.21 -4.72 21.52
C GLY A 240 -18.85 -4.02 21.59
N HIS A 241 -17.79 -4.66 21.11
CA HIS A 241 -16.43 -4.09 21.13
C HIS A 241 -16.36 -2.73 20.41
N ARG A 242 -15.56 -1.80 20.93
CA ARG A 242 -15.25 -0.52 20.31
C ARG A 242 -13.81 -0.53 19.81
N PHE A 243 -13.61 -0.13 18.55
CA PHE A 243 -12.30 -0.10 17.91
C PHE A 243 -11.61 1.24 18.13
N ASP A 244 -10.31 1.19 18.45
CA ASP A 244 -9.43 2.36 18.49
C ASP A 244 -8.65 2.48 17.19
N PHE A 245 -8.99 3.49 16.39
CA PHE A 245 -8.33 3.72 15.10
C PHE A 245 -7.19 4.72 15.22
N ALA A 246 -6.03 4.36 14.66
CA ALA A 246 -4.89 5.25 14.56
C ALA A 246 -4.75 5.75 13.11
N ALA A 247 -4.77 7.06 12.92
CA ALA A 247 -4.61 7.69 11.63
C ALA A 247 -3.71 8.92 11.74
N SER A 248 -2.69 9.02 10.90
CA SER A 248 -1.78 10.16 10.85
C SER A 248 -1.82 10.92 9.52
N GLY A 249 -2.38 10.28 8.47
CA GLY A 249 -2.31 10.78 7.09
C GLY A 249 -0.94 10.57 6.44
N PHE A 250 -0.01 9.86 7.10
CA PHE A 250 1.29 9.46 6.56
C PHE A 250 1.34 7.95 6.36
N ASN A 251 1.97 7.50 5.27
CA ASN A 251 2.15 6.08 4.94
C ASN A 251 0.85 5.25 5.04
N SER A 252 -0.28 5.90 4.79
CA SER A 252 -1.60 5.44 5.19
C SER A 252 -1.97 4.06 4.63
N MET A 253 -1.74 3.83 3.32
CA MET A 253 -2.07 2.53 2.73
C MET A 253 -1.15 1.42 3.22
N CYS A 254 0.13 1.72 3.44
CA CYS A 254 1.12 0.75 3.90
C CYS A 254 0.97 0.46 5.41
N VAL A 255 0.91 1.52 6.22
CA VAL A 255 0.88 1.42 7.68
C VAL A 255 -0.54 1.30 8.20
N GLU A 256 -1.38 2.30 7.91
CA GLU A 256 -2.70 2.39 8.56
C GLU A 256 -3.68 1.32 8.06
N ALA A 257 -3.60 0.94 6.76
CA ALA A 257 -4.49 -0.09 6.22
C ALA A 257 -3.91 -1.49 6.20
N VAL A 258 -2.59 -1.68 6.43
CA VAL A 258 -1.96 -3.01 6.39
C VAL A 258 -1.22 -3.34 7.68
N LEU A 259 -0.15 -2.61 8.01
CA LEU A 259 0.69 -3.01 9.15
C LEU A 259 0.02 -2.82 10.51
N LEU A 260 -0.78 -1.77 10.71
CA LEU A 260 -1.51 -1.60 11.97
C LEU A 260 -2.54 -2.70 12.22
N PRO A 261 -3.38 -3.08 11.24
CA PRO A 261 -4.25 -4.25 11.39
C PRO A 261 -3.49 -5.54 11.67
N MET A 262 -2.36 -5.75 11.02
CA MET A 262 -1.51 -6.92 11.19
C MET A 262 -0.85 -6.99 12.58
N ASP A 263 -0.34 -5.85 13.06
CA ASP A 263 0.36 -5.73 14.34
C ASP A 263 -0.58 -5.84 15.56
N LYS A 264 -1.76 -5.24 15.44
CA LYS A 264 -2.73 -5.16 16.55
C LYS A 264 -3.79 -6.25 16.53
N ASP A 265 -3.88 -7.03 15.46
CA ASP A 265 -4.98 -7.97 15.20
C ASP A 265 -6.38 -7.31 15.29
N GLU A 266 -6.45 -6.04 14.90
CA GLU A 266 -7.66 -5.20 14.97
C GLU A 266 -7.84 -4.41 13.66
N PRO A 267 -9.08 -4.08 13.27
CA PRO A 267 -9.31 -3.23 12.10
C PRO A 267 -8.73 -1.84 12.30
N ASN A 268 -8.28 -1.21 11.20
CA ASN A 268 -7.88 0.18 11.24
C ASN A 268 -8.37 0.93 10.01
N ILE A 269 -8.76 2.20 10.20
CA ILE A 269 -9.29 3.09 9.15
C ILE A 269 -8.18 4.00 8.66
N THR A 270 -8.19 4.31 7.36
CA THR A 270 -7.35 5.36 6.78
C THR A 270 -8.07 6.18 5.72
N PHE A 271 -7.67 7.44 5.63
CA PHE A 271 -8.13 8.38 4.60
C PHE A 271 -7.28 8.34 3.33
N GLY A 272 -6.17 7.60 3.33
CA GLY A 272 -5.12 7.70 2.33
C GLY A 272 -4.19 8.90 2.59
N CYS A 273 -2.89 8.71 2.45
CA CYS A 273 -1.92 9.80 2.58
C CYS A 273 -1.91 10.69 1.33
N TYR A 274 -1.24 11.84 1.43
CA TYR A 274 -1.02 12.72 0.29
C TYR A 274 -0.49 11.97 -0.95
N GLY A 275 0.51 11.12 -0.78
CA GLY A 275 1.09 10.32 -1.87
C GLY A 275 0.11 9.33 -2.51
N CYS A 276 -0.77 8.72 -1.69
CA CYS A 276 -1.83 7.85 -2.20
C CYS A 276 -2.82 8.62 -3.05
N ARG A 277 -3.34 9.75 -2.54
CA ARG A 277 -4.34 10.56 -3.24
C ARG A 277 -3.78 11.27 -4.48
N ALA A 278 -2.53 11.73 -4.42
CA ALA A 278 -1.86 12.37 -5.56
C ALA A 278 -1.51 11.40 -6.70
N ALA A 279 -1.26 10.12 -6.39
CA ALA A 279 -0.79 9.13 -7.37
C ALA A 279 -1.89 8.16 -7.85
N THR A 280 -3.13 8.30 -7.35
CA THR A 280 -4.24 7.39 -7.67
C THR A 280 -5.53 8.16 -7.91
N ASP A 281 -6.57 7.44 -8.33
CA ASP A 281 -7.93 7.94 -8.53
C ASP A 281 -8.84 7.75 -7.28
N ILE A 282 -8.29 7.91 -6.10
CA ILE A 282 -9.06 7.88 -4.86
C ILE A 282 -10.02 9.08 -4.83
N ASP A 283 -11.31 8.79 -4.83
CA ASP A 283 -12.37 9.80 -4.71
C ASP A 283 -12.37 10.44 -3.31
N GLU A 284 -12.72 11.73 -3.23
CA GLU A 284 -12.72 12.50 -1.97
C GLU A 284 -13.66 11.89 -0.90
N SER A 285 -14.75 11.28 -1.33
CA SER A 285 -15.74 10.65 -0.45
C SER A 285 -15.30 9.27 0.07
N MET A 286 -14.20 8.72 -0.44
CA MET A 286 -13.74 7.37 -0.11
C MET A 286 -12.68 7.35 0.96
N MET A 287 -12.79 6.32 1.79
CA MET A 287 -11.80 5.93 2.79
C MET A 287 -11.56 4.43 2.71
N PHE A 288 -10.63 3.95 3.51
CA PHE A 288 -10.21 2.55 3.53
C PHE A 288 -10.27 2.01 4.94
N MET A 289 -10.53 0.71 5.04
CA MET A 289 -10.40 -0.04 6.28
C MET A 289 -9.61 -1.30 6.00
N GLY A 290 -8.47 -1.45 6.67
CA GLY A 290 -7.76 -2.73 6.74
C GLY A 290 -8.33 -3.56 7.87
N VAL A 291 -8.51 -4.85 7.61
CA VAL A 291 -9.11 -5.80 8.55
C VAL A 291 -8.29 -7.09 8.54
N PRO A 292 -7.87 -7.64 9.69
CA PRO A 292 -7.27 -8.97 9.75
C PRO A 292 -8.16 -10.02 9.08
N VAL A 293 -7.57 -10.93 8.33
CA VAL A 293 -8.34 -11.92 7.54
C VAL A 293 -9.30 -12.73 8.39
N ASP A 294 -8.95 -13.02 9.63
CA ASP A 294 -9.75 -13.85 10.55
C ASP A 294 -11.07 -13.18 10.97
N ARG A 295 -11.21 -11.87 10.77
CA ARG A 295 -12.46 -11.14 11.06
C ARG A 295 -13.50 -11.26 9.94
N LEU A 296 -13.16 -11.78 8.77
CA LEU A 296 -14.07 -11.80 7.60
C LEU A 296 -15.33 -12.60 7.83
N GLU A 297 -15.23 -13.73 8.54
CA GLU A 297 -16.40 -14.56 8.89
C GLU A 297 -17.36 -13.78 9.79
N THR A 298 -16.83 -13.15 10.84
CA THR A 298 -17.61 -12.33 11.76
C THR A 298 -18.29 -11.17 11.02
N ILE A 299 -17.58 -10.52 10.09
CA ILE A 299 -18.15 -9.45 9.25
C ILE A 299 -19.33 -9.98 8.42
N ALA A 300 -19.14 -11.08 7.69
CA ALA A 300 -20.17 -11.63 6.81
C ALA A 300 -21.42 -12.06 7.59
N GLN A 301 -21.24 -12.69 8.75
CA GLN A 301 -22.31 -13.09 9.64
C GLN A 301 -23.00 -11.87 10.26
N GLY A 302 -22.26 -10.95 10.83
CA GLY A 302 -22.78 -9.73 11.44
C GLY A 302 -23.58 -8.88 10.46
N LEU A 303 -23.08 -8.68 9.23
CA LEU A 303 -23.82 -8.00 8.17
C LEU A 303 -25.11 -8.73 7.79
N THR A 304 -25.11 -10.05 7.81
CA THR A 304 -26.30 -10.84 7.51
C THR A 304 -27.37 -10.68 8.59
N GLU A 305 -26.99 -10.63 9.86
CA GLU A 305 -27.91 -10.40 10.97
C GLU A 305 -28.43 -8.95 10.99
N LEU A 306 -27.57 -7.99 10.83
CA LEU A 306 -27.92 -6.56 10.74
C LEU A 306 -28.89 -6.27 9.59
N ALA A 307 -28.72 -6.92 8.44
CA ALA A 307 -29.60 -6.76 7.28
C ALA A 307 -31.04 -7.18 7.54
N LYS A 308 -31.30 -8.03 8.54
CA LYS A 308 -32.66 -8.46 8.88
C LYS A 308 -33.49 -7.36 9.53
N LYS A 309 -32.85 -6.41 10.21
CA LYS A 309 -33.54 -5.38 11.00
C LYS A 309 -33.08 -3.95 10.74
N ALA A 310 -31.79 -3.72 10.61
CA ALA A 310 -31.20 -2.38 10.58
C ALA A 310 -31.00 -1.80 9.17
N PHE A 311 -30.52 -2.59 8.22
CA PHE A 311 -30.21 -2.10 6.87
C PHE A 311 -31.37 -1.47 6.09
N PRO A 312 -32.56 -2.10 6.02
CA PRO A 312 -33.67 -1.53 5.26
C PRO A 312 -34.05 -0.15 5.76
N ASP A 313 -34.11 0.02 7.06
CA ASP A 313 -34.59 1.24 7.70
C ASP A 313 -33.54 2.35 7.73
N SER A 314 -32.27 1.99 7.90
CA SER A 314 -31.17 2.96 7.96
C SER A 314 -30.83 3.62 6.63
N ARG A 315 -31.17 2.98 5.51
CA ARG A 315 -31.01 3.58 4.18
C ARG A 315 -32.10 4.59 3.86
N ASN A 316 -33.20 4.60 4.58
CA ASN A 316 -34.23 5.62 4.47
C ASN A 316 -33.77 6.87 5.21
N LYS A 317 -33.23 7.84 4.47
CA LYS A 317 -32.82 9.12 5.06
C LYS A 317 -34.03 9.80 5.69
N ILE A 318 -33.97 10.04 7.00
CA ILE A 318 -34.98 10.80 7.72
C ILE A 318 -34.87 12.25 7.29
N TYR A 319 -35.98 12.80 6.82
CA TYR A 319 -36.06 14.24 6.53
C TYR A 319 -35.89 15.04 7.84
N VAL A 320 -34.85 15.85 7.89
CA VAL A 320 -34.68 16.85 8.96
C VAL A 320 -35.21 18.17 8.40
N PRO A 321 -36.31 18.72 8.93
CA PRO A 321 -36.83 19.99 8.46
C PRO A 321 -35.77 21.08 8.71
N PRO A 322 -35.71 22.10 7.84
CA PRO A 322 -34.83 23.24 8.07
C PRO A 322 -35.17 23.88 9.43
N ILE A 323 -34.14 24.14 10.21
CA ILE A 323 -34.29 24.92 11.43
C ILE A 323 -34.55 26.35 10.99
N MET A 324 -35.76 26.86 11.25
CA MET A 324 -36.13 28.25 10.95
C MET A 324 -35.41 29.20 11.93
#